data_38b79f917dd1fafb99ede38508e3d8dc
#
_entry.id   38b79f917dd1fafb99ede38508e3d8dc
#
_cell.length_a   1.000
_cell.length_b   1.000
_cell.length_c   1.000
_cell.angle_alpha   90.00
_cell.angle_beta   90.00
_cell.angle_gamma   90.00
#
_symmetry.space_group_name_H-M   'P 1'
#
loop_
_entity.id
_entity.type
_entity.pdbx_description
1 polymer ?
#
loop_
_entity_poly.entity_id
_entity_poly.type
_entity_poly.pdbx_seq_one_letter_code
_entity_poly.pdbx_strand_id
1 'polypeptide(L)'
;VGGNRLMSCTLLKGVCTMKFLMMIVFLQVSACGAAPMNDSEFAEVSWYLSRFYDYGKDRIPMTKTKTNRNFLKEKLQEMQQFFGLEATGQLDNSTLAIMHIPRCGVPDVQHLRAVPQRSRWMKRYLTYRIYNYTPDMKREDVDYIFQKAFQVWSDVTPLRFRKLHKDEADIMILFAFGAHGDFNYFDGKGGTLAHAFYPGPGIQGDAHFDEAETWTKSFQGTNLFLVAVHELGHSLGLQHSNNPKSIMYPTYRYLNPSTFRLSADDIRNIQSLYGAPVKPPSLTKPSSPPSTFCHQSLSFDAVTTVGEKIFFFKDWFFWWKLPGSPATNITSISSIWPSIPSGIQAAYEIESRNQLFLFKDEKYWLINNLVPEPHYPRSIYSLGFSASVKKVDAAVFDPLRQKVYFFVDKHYWR
;
A
#
# COMPACT_ATOMS: atom_id res chain seq x y z
N VAL A 1 58.67 21.47 53.18
CA VAL A 1 59.25 20.53 54.08
C VAL A 1 58.37 19.28 54.13
N GLY A 2 58.65 18.32 53.51
CA GLY A 2 59.12 16.94 53.63
C GLY A 2 58.10 15.95 54.19
N GLY A 3 57.94 14.82 53.49
CA GLY A 3 57.45 13.63 54.11
C GLY A 3 56.79 12.59 53.17
N ASN A 4 57.59 11.91 52.38
CA ASN A 4 57.28 10.61 51.85
C ASN A 4 56.98 9.61 52.96
N ARG A 5 55.92 8.85 52.85
CA ARG A 5 55.81 7.51 53.40
C ARG A 5 54.98 6.58 52.51
N LEU A 6 55.68 5.52 52.14
CA LEU A 6 55.26 4.27 51.57
C LEU A 6 53.87 3.78 52.06
N MET A 7 53.02 3.36 51.13
CA MET A 7 51.97 2.39 51.42
C MET A 7 52.27 1.11 50.64
N SER A 8 52.63 0.10 51.42
CA SER A 8 52.87 -1.27 51.06
C SER A 8 51.56 -2.04 50.87
N CYS A 9 51.53 -2.78 49.84
CA CYS A 9 50.92 -4.09 49.65
C CYS A 9 49.70 -4.49 50.51
N THR A 10 48.45 -4.29 49.95
CA THR A 10 47.28 -5.07 50.36
C THR A 10 46.26 -5.21 49.18
N LEU A 11 46.71 -5.35 47.97
CA LEU A 11 45.87 -5.41 46.76
C LEU A 11 45.75 -6.81 46.15
N LEU A 12 45.95 -7.88 46.90
CA LEU A 12 45.98 -9.27 46.39
C LEU A 12 44.90 -10.19 46.99
N LYS A 13 44.10 -9.73 47.95
CA LYS A 13 42.98 -10.54 48.50
C LYS A 13 41.59 -10.10 48.06
N GLY A 14 41.41 -8.92 47.46
CA GLY A 14 40.10 -8.41 47.00
C GLY A 14 39.67 -8.91 45.62
N VAL A 15 40.60 -9.29 44.77
CA VAL A 15 40.31 -9.68 43.38
C VAL A 15 39.75 -11.11 43.25
N CYS A 16 40.10 -11.99 44.21
CA CYS A 16 39.61 -13.38 44.17
C CYS A 16 38.18 -13.54 44.67
N THR A 17 37.75 -12.71 45.62
CA THR A 17 36.37 -12.72 46.14
C THR A 17 35.38 -12.04 45.19
N MET A 18 35.81 -11.01 44.45
CA MET A 18 34.93 -10.34 43.48
C MET A 18 34.66 -11.17 42.21
N LYS A 19 35.65 -11.96 41.75
CA LYS A 19 35.45 -12.89 40.65
C LYS A 19 34.52 -14.06 41.01
N PHE A 20 34.55 -14.53 42.24
CA PHE A 20 33.63 -15.58 42.72
C PHE A 20 32.21 -15.05 42.94
N LEU A 21 32.07 -13.81 43.40
CA LEU A 21 30.73 -13.16 43.54
C LEU A 21 30.11 -12.83 42.18
N MET A 22 30.90 -12.38 41.19
CA MET A 22 30.41 -12.19 39.83
C MET A 22 30.02 -13.50 39.12
N MET A 23 30.75 -14.57 39.40
CA MET A 23 30.41 -15.90 38.85
C MET A 23 29.13 -16.48 39.46
N ILE A 24 28.83 -16.19 40.73
CA ILE A 24 27.62 -16.61 41.41
C ILE A 24 26.43 -15.73 40.95
N VAL A 25 26.61 -14.42 40.67
CA VAL A 25 25.59 -13.55 40.14
C VAL A 25 25.24 -13.89 38.67
N PHE A 26 26.24 -14.30 37.85
CA PHE A 26 25.99 -14.78 36.49
C PHE A 26 25.31 -16.16 36.45
N LEU A 27 25.51 -17.00 37.42
CA LEU A 27 24.84 -18.31 37.53
C LEU A 27 23.40 -18.22 38.10
N GLN A 28 23.05 -17.13 38.77
CA GLN A 28 21.68 -16.90 39.26
C GLN A 28 20.77 -16.21 38.29
N VAL A 29 21.31 -15.58 37.23
CA VAL A 29 20.47 -14.95 36.15
C VAL A 29 19.98 -15.98 35.10
N SER A 30 20.56 -17.19 35.09
CA SER A 30 20.20 -18.24 34.13
C SER A 30 19.06 -19.17 34.57
N ALA A 31 18.38 -18.90 35.67
CA ALA A 31 17.29 -19.72 36.18
C ALA A 31 16.05 -18.90 36.52
N CYS A 32 15.80 -17.79 35.79
CA CYS A 32 14.46 -17.20 35.78
C CYS A 32 13.59 -18.03 34.82
N GLY A 33 13.19 -19.20 35.24
CA GLY A 33 12.07 -19.92 34.62
C GLY A 33 10.88 -18.96 34.63
N ALA A 34 10.27 -18.73 33.46
CA ALA A 34 9.06 -17.93 33.37
C ALA A 34 8.06 -18.46 34.43
N ALA A 35 7.48 -17.56 35.22
CA ALA A 35 6.44 -17.93 36.16
C ALA A 35 5.32 -18.65 35.42
N PRO A 36 4.65 -19.62 36.03
CA PRO A 36 3.52 -20.30 35.37
C PRO A 36 2.46 -19.28 35.02
N MET A 37 2.03 -19.30 33.77
CA MET A 37 0.97 -18.45 33.20
C MET A 37 -0.27 -18.48 34.10
N ASN A 38 -0.79 -17.33 34.47
CA ASN A 38 -2.03 -17.22 35.24
C ASN A 38 -3.27 -17.50 34.34
N ASP A 39 -4.46 -17.57 34.92
CA ASP A 39 -5.68 -17.92 34.16
C ASP A 39 -6.08 -16.88 33.15
N SER A 40 -5.85 -15.60 33.42
CA SER A 40 -6.12 -14.48 32.50
C SER A 40 -5.17 -14.51 31.29
N GLU A 41 -3.88 -14.65 31.55
CA GLU A 41 -2.87 -14.80 30.50
C GLU A 41 -3.13 -16.04 29.63
N PHE A 42 -3.52 -17.16 30.25
CA PHE A 42 -3.87 -18.37 29.50
C PHE A 42 -5.08 -18.15 28.60
N ALA A 43 -6.11 -17.46 29.06
CA ALA A 43 -7.29 -17.14 28.27
C ALA A 43 -6.95 -16.24 27.08
N GLU A 44 -6.18 -15.19 27.31
CA GLU A 44 -5.73 -14.23 26.28
C GLU A 44 -4.89 -14.92 25.20
N VAL A 45 -3.86 -15.64 25.61
CA VAL A 45 -2.97 -16.37 24.69
C VAL A 45 -3.75 -17.44 23.90
N SER A 46 -4.64 -18.18 24.57
CA SER A 46 -5.47 -19.19 23.93
C SER A 46 -6.40 -18.57 22.89
N TRP A 47 -6.99 -17.39 23.20
CA TRP A 47 -7.81 -16.64 22.25
C TRP A 47 -6.99 -16.22 21.02
N TYR A 48 -5.82 -15.58 21.25
CA TYR A 48 -4.94 -15.14 20.17
C TYR A 48 -4.51 -16.28 19.26
N LEU A 49 -4.02 -17.37 19.85
CA LEU A 49 -3.56 -18.53 19.08
C LEU A 49 -4.69 -19.26 18.37
N SER A 50 -5.91 -19.29 18.95
CA SER A 50 -7.07 -19.89 18.29
C SER A 50 -7.51 -19.05 17.07
N ARG A 51 -7.34 -17.75 17.13
CA ARG A 51 -7.71 -16.85 16.04
C ARG A 51 -6.70 -16.87 14.89
N PHE A 52 -5.41 -16.88 15.20
CA PHE A 52 -4.37 -16.66 14.22
C PHE A 52 -3.50 -17.88 13.91
N TYR A 53 -3.51 -18.92 14.77
CA TYR A 53 -2.64 -20.09 14.67
C TYR A 53 -3.40 -21.43 14.80
N ASP A 54 -4.71 -21.42 14.64
CA ASP A 54 -5.61 -22.59 14.69
C ASP A 54 -5.54 -23.42 16.00
N TYR A 55 -5.20 -22.78 17.12
CA TYR A 55 -5.24 -23.43 18.40
C TYR A 55 -6.71 -23.76 18.78
N GLY A 56 -7.01 -25.03 18.96
CA GLY A 56 -8.33 -25.47 19.45
C GLY A 56 -9.44 -25.67 18.41
N LYS A 57 -9.21 -25.41 17.11
CA LYS A 57 -10.26 -25.61 16.07
C LYS A 57 -10.63 -27.10 15.85
N ASP A 58 -9.74 -28.02 16.16
CA ASP A 58 -9.91 -29.42 15.76
C ASP A 58 -10.16 -30.45 16.85
N ARG A 59 -10.42 -30.17 18.12
CA ARG A 59 -10.85 -31.28 19.04
C ARG A 59 -10.66 -31.11 20.56
N ILE A 60 -10.18 -30.01 21.11
CA ILE A 60 -9.82 -30.02 22.54
C ILE A 60 -10.59 -28.95 23.31
N PRO A 61 -11.39 -29.30 24.37
CA PRO A 61 -11.90 -28.29 25.29
C PRO A 61 -10.76 -27.48 25.85
N MET A 62 -10.94 -26.14 25.94
CA MET A 62 -9.94 -25.22 26.51
C MET A 62 -9.71 -25.49 28.00
N THR A 63 -9.12 -26.63 28.34
CA THR A 63 -8.80 -27.07 29.72
C THR A 63 -7.29 -27.20 29.88
N LYS A 64 -6.77 -26.88 31.07
CA LYS A 64 -5.36 -26.99 31.41
C LYS A 64 -4.84 -28.44 31.54
N THR A 65 -5.15 -29.33 30.59
CA THR A 65 -4.59 -30.67 30.54
C THR A 65 -3.15 -30.69 30.04
N LYS A 66 -2.38 -31.74 30.34
CA LYS A 66 -0.98 -31.88 29.89
C LYS A 66 -0.88 -31.85 28.36
N THR A 67 -1.83 -32.45 27.66
CA THR A 67 -1.91 -32.47 26.19
C THR A 67 -2.11 -31.06 25.63
N ASN A 68 -3.01 -30.27 26.24
CA ASN A 68 -3.28 -28.89 25.83
C ASN A 68 -2.08 -27.95 26.05
N ARG A 69 -1.30 -28.16 27.13
CA ARG A 69 -0.09 -27.39 27.39
C ARG A 69 1.00 -27.63 26.33
N ASN A 70 1.17 -28.86 25.88
CA ASN A 70 2.11 -29.17 24.81
C ASN A 70 1.71 -28.52 23.49
N PHE A 71 0.44 -28.60 23.15
CA PHE A 71 -0.11 -27.98 21.93
C PHE A 71 -0.05 -26.45 21.99
N LEU A 72 -0.33 -25.84 23.15
CA LEU A 72 -0.15 -24.41 23.37
C LEU A 72 1.31 -24.00 23.14
N LYS A 73 2.24 -24.77 23.70
CA LYS A 73 3.68 -24.54 23.52
C LYS A 73 4.08 -24.58 22.05
N GLU A 74 3.62 -25.55 21.29
CA GLU A 74 3.89 -25.69 19.86
C GLU A 74 3.39 -24.47 19.09
N LYS A 75 2.15 -24.02 19.39
CA LYS A 75 1.56 -22.84 18.72
C LYS A 75 2.23 -21.53 19.13
N LEU A 76 2.70 -21.40 20.35
CA LEU A 76 3.54 -20.28 20.77
C LEU A 76 4.87 -20.27 20.00
N GLN A 77 5.51 -21.43 19.85
CA GLN A 77 6.75 -21.53 19.07
C GLN A 77 6.54 -21.15 17.60
N GLU A 78 5.42 -21.58 16.99
CA GLU A 78 5.06 -21.25 15.64
C GLU A 78 4.87 -19.72 15.47
N MET A 79 4.16 -19.07 16.40
CA MET A 79 4.02 -17.62 16.44
C MET A 79 5.36 -16.91 16.61
N GLN A 80 6.15 -17.32 17.59
CA GLN A 80 7.46 -16.74 17.87
C GLN A 80 8.37 -16.82 16.65
N GLN A 81 8.42 -17.98 15.97
CA GLN A 81 9.17 -18.15 14.71
C GLN A 81 8.68 -17.22 13.63
N PHE A 82 7.36 -17.09 13.46
CA PHE A 82 6.77 -16.22 12.45
C PHE A 82 7.19 -14.76 12.66
N PHE A 83 7.19 -14.28 13.90
CA PHE A 83 7.58 -12.93 14.26
C PHE A 83 9.10 -12.72 14.45
N GLY A 84 9.90 -13.78 14.24
CA GLY A 84 11.36 -13.71 14.40
C GLY A 84 11.83 -13.57 15.85
N LEU A 85 11.01 -14.00 16.81
CA LEU A 85 11.36 -14.10 18.22
C LEU A 85 12.08 -15.42 18.51
N GLU A 86 12.72 -15.52 19.67
CA GLU A 86 13.24 -16.79 20.15
C GLU A 86 12.07 -17.78 20.39
N ALA A 87 12.11 -18.94 19.74
CA ALA A 87 11.03 -19.93 19.76
C ALA A 87 11.02 -20.78 21.04
N THR A 88 10.87 -20.14 22.18
CA THR A 88 10.87 -20.80 23.51
C THR A 88 9.63 -21.64 23.77
N GLY A 89 8.51 -21.28 23.15
CA GLY A 89 7.19 -21.83 23.45
C GLY A 89 6.69 -21.43 24.83
N GLN A 90 7.24 -20.36 25.40
CA GLN A 90 6.82 -19.77 26.67
C GLN A 90 6.29 -18.35 26.41
N LEU A 91 5.37 -17.89 27.23
CA LEU A 91 4.85 -16.55 27.18
C LEU A 91 5.85 -15.63 27.90
N ASP A 92 6.63 -14.91 27.13
CA ASP A 92 7.54 -13.88 27.63
C ASP A 92 7.04 -12.47 27.24
N ASN A 93 7.68 -11.43 27.78
CA ASN A 93 7.29 -10.04 27.54
C ASN A 93 7.36 -9.65 26.05
N SER A 94 8.27 -10.22 25.28
CA SER A 94 8.38 -9.94 23.85
C SER A 94 7.23 -10.57 23.06
N THR A 95 6.81 -11.77 23.43
CA THR A 95 5.65 -12.46 22.87
C THR A 95 4.35 -11.70 23.18
N LEU A 96 4.14 -11.31 24.44
CA LEU A 96 3.01 -10.48 24.86
C LEU A 96 2.97 -9.14 24.14
N ALA A 97 4.12 -8.47 24.01
CA ALA A 97 4.19 -7.19 23.31
C ALA A 97 3.70 -7.29 21.86
N ILE A 98 4.02 -8.37 21.15
CA ILE A 98 3.52 -8.61 19.79
C ILE A 98 2.01 -8.86 19.78
N MET A 99 1.49 -9.63 20.74
CA MET A 99 0.05 -9.94 20.81
C MET A 99 -0.82 -8.70 21.02
N HIS A 100 -0.28 -7.66 21.67
CA HIS A 100 -0.98 -6.41 21.96
C HIS A 100 -0.87 -5.36 20.83
N ILE A 101 -0.09 -5.60 19.79
CA ILE A 101 -0.01 -4.67 18.66
C ILE A 101 -1.27 -4.79 17.80
N PRO A 102 -1.96 -3.66 17.48
CA PRO A 102 -3.07 -3.70 16.52
C PRO A 102 -2.67 -4.38 15.21
N ARG A 103 -3.57 -5.16 14.64
CA ARG A 103 -3.21 -6.04 13.53
C ARG A 103 -4.37 -6.37 12.59
N CYS A 104 -4.04 -7.01 11.46
CA CYS A 104 -4.99 -7.65 10.57
C CYS A 104 -5.62 -8.89 11.22
N GLY A 105 -6.92 -9.10 10.98
CA GLY A 105 -7.70 -10.22 11.50
C GLY A 105 -7.56 -11.54 10.73
N VAL A 106 -6.84 -11.54 9.60
CA VAL A 106 -6.54 -12.75 8.83
C VAL A 106 -5.55 -13.63 9.60
N PRO A 107 -5.70 -14.97 9.63
CA PRO A 107 -4.74 -15.88 10.26
C PRO A 107 -3.35 -15.82 9.63
N ASP A 108 -2.31 -15.95 10.48
CA ASP A 108 -0.89 -15.94 10.03
C ASP A 108 -0.50 -17.28 9.38
N VAL A 109 -1.09 -18.36 9.84
CA VAL A 109 -0.90 -19.70 9.29
C VAL A 109 -2.20 -20.19 8.69
N GLN A 110 -2.12 -20.73 7.49
CA GLN A 110 -3.26 -21.34 6.83
C GLN A 110 -3.11 -22.85 6.83
N HIS A 111 -4.09 -23.54 7.37
CA HIS A 111 -4.15 -24.98 7.16
C HIS A 111 -4.41 -25.29 5.69
N LEU A 112 -3.66 -26.25 5.16
CA LEU A 112 -3.69 -26.76 3.78
C LEU A 112 -5.08 -27.24 3.30
N ARG A 113 -6.11 -27.20 4.14
CA ARG A 113 -7.46 -27.70 3.85
C ARG A 113 -8.50 -26.64 3.49
N ALA A 114 -8.26 -25.36 3.75
CA ALA A 114 -9.33 -24.35 3.67
C ALA A 114 -9.22 -23.39 2.49
N VAL A 115 -8.03 -23.16 1.93
CA VAL A 115 -7.84 -22.27 0.77
C VAL A 115 -6.98 -22.99 -0.26
N PRO A 116 -7.37 -23.00 -1.55
CA PRO A 116 -6.48 -23.49 -2.60
C PRO A 116 -5.17 -22.73 -2.51
N GLN A 117 -4.05 -23.43 -2.49
CA GLN A 117 -2.68 -22.91 -2.27
C GLN A 117 -2.28 -21.71 -3.13
N ARG A 118 -3.15 -21.27 -4.08
CA ARG A 118 -3.00 -20.08 -4.94
C ARG A 118 -4.37 -19.50 -5.32
N SER A 119 -5.15 -19.05 -4.33
CA SER A 119 -6.37 -18.32 -4.64
C SER A 119 -6.02 -17.01 -5.32
N ARG A 120 -6.52 -16.80 -6.56
CA ARG A 120 -6.31 -15.57 -7.33
C ARG A 120 -7.49 -15.30 -8.24
N TRP A 121 -7.70 -14.05 -8.58
CA TRP A 121 -8.66 -13.68 -9.60
C TRP A 121 -8.21 -14.18 -10.97
N MET A 122 -9.14 -14.82 -11.71
CA MET A 122 -8.86 -15.31 -13.06
C MET A 122 -9.02 -14.24 -14.14
N LYS A 123 -9.47 -13.05 -13.77
CA LYS A 123 -9.64 -11.88 -14.64
C LYS A 123 -8.73 -10.73 -14.21
N ARG A 124 -8.37 -9.87 -15.17
CA ARG A 124 -7.47 -8.72 -14.93
C ARG A 124 -8.20 -7.42 -14.60
N TYR A 125 -9.47 -7.31 -14.98
CA TYR A 125 -10.32 -6.16 -14.73
C TYR A 125 -11.24 -6.50 -13.57
N LEU A 126 -11.02 -5.86 -12.43
CA LEU A 126 -11.77 -6.06 -11.21
C LEU A 126 -12.59 -4.81 -10.90
N THR A 127 -13.75 -5.02 -10.33
CA THR A 127 -14.58 -3.95 -9.83
C THR A 127 -14.51 -3.91 -8.31
N TYR A 128 -14.65 -2.71 -7.73
CA TYR A 128 -14.79 -2.58 -6.30
C TYR A 128 -15.89 -1.56 -5.96
N ARG A 129 -16.48 -1.71 -4.79
CA ARG A 129 -17.49 -0.80 -4.27
C ARG A 129 -17.29 -0.57 -2.77
N ILE A 130 -17.30 0.69 -2.36
CA ILE A 130 -17.39 1.06 -0.95
C ILE A 130 -18.87 1.05 -0.60
N TYR A 131 -19.26 0.06 0.24
CA TYR A 131 -20.65 -0.17 0.62
C TYR A 131 -21.17 0.96 1.53
N ASN A 132 -20.40 1.30 2.55
CA ASN A 132 -20.65 2.40 3.47
C ASN A 132 -19.34 3.15 3.77
N TYR A 133 -19.42 4.24 4.52
CA TYR A 133 -18.27 5.11 4.80
C TYR A 133 -18.16 5.34 6.29
N THR A 134 -16.92 5.40 6.80
CA THR A 134 -16.65 5.81 8.16
C THR A 134 -17.02 7.29 8.38
N PRO A 135 -17.61 7.67 9.52
CA PRO A 135 -17.85 9.06 9.88
C PRO A 135 -16.58 9.85 10.21
N ASP A 136 -15.45 9.19 10.48
CA ASP A 136 -14.18 9.81 10.84
C ASP A 136 -13.58 10.65 9.72
N MET A 137 -13.97 10.40 8.48
CA MET A 137 -13.37 11.00 7.29
C MET A 137 -14.42 11.44 6.28
N LYS A 138 -14.09 12.46 5.47
CA LYS A 138 -14.91 12.84 4.32
C LYS A 138 -14.96 11.72 3.30
N ARG A 139 -16.11 11.53 2.67
CA ARG A 139 -16.31 10.49 1.63
C ARG A 139 -15.27 10.58 0.51
N GLU A 140 -14.98 11.79 0.07
CA GLU A 140 -14.00 12.05 -1.00
C GLU A 140 -12.59 11.61 -0.60
N ASP A 141 -12.25 11.77 0.67
CA ASP A 141 -10.95 11.30 1.20
C ASP A 141 -10.87 9.78 1.25
N VAL A 142 -11.94 9.12 1.70
CA VAL A 142 -12.04 7.65 1.71
C VAL A 142 -11.97 7.11 0.28
N ASP A 143 -12.71 7.71 -0.65
CA ASP A 143 -12.68 7.36 -2.08
C ASP A 143 -11.27 7.47 -2.67
N TYR A 144 -10.59 8.56 -2.38
CA TYR A 144 -9.22 8.79 -2.84
C TYR A 144 -8.24 7.78 -2.25
N ILE A 145 -8.39 7.45 -0.97
CA ILE A 145 -7.52 6.49 -0.27
C ILE A 145 -7.64 5.11 -0.89
N PHE A 146 -8.87 4.59 -1.10
CA PHE A 146 -9.05 3.28 -1.73
C PHE A 146 -8.58 3.26 -3.18
N GLN A 147 -8.84 4.33 -3.93
CA GLN A 147 -8.28 4.46 -5.29
C GLN A 147 -6.75 4.37 -5.27
N LYS A 148 -6.08 5.05 -4.33
CA LYS A 148 -4.63 5.00 -4.17
C LYS A 148 -4.13 3.63 -3.71
N ALA A 149 -4.85 2.97 -2.80
CA ALA A 149 -4.50 1.62 -2.33
C ALA A 149 -4.57 0.60 -3.48
N PHE A 150 -5.61 0.63 -4.31
CA PHE A 150 -5.69 -0.19 -5.53
C PHE A 150 -4.60 0.17 -6.55
N GLN A 151 -4.25 1.45 -6.68
CA GLN A 151 -3.19 1.89 -7.58
C GLN A 151 -1.83 1.29 -7.22
N VAL A 152 -1.51 1.16 -5.92
CA VAL A 152 -0.28 0.50 -5.44
C VAL A 152 -0.12 -0.89 -6.06
N TRP A 153 -1.20 -1.69 -6.09
CA TRP A 153 -1.18 -3.04 -6.66
C TRP A 153 -1.23 -3.04 -8.20
N SER A 154 -1.95 -2.09 -8.80
CA SER A 154 -1.98 -1.91 -10.27
C SER A 154 -0.61 -1.55 -10.85
N ASP A 155 0.20 -0.82 -10.10
CA ASP A 155 1.52 -0.36 -10.57
C ASP A 155 2.51 -1.53 -10.74
N VAL A 156 2.30 -2.62 -10.00
CA VAL A 156 3.21 -3.78 -9.99
C VAL A 156 2.61 -5.04 -10.62
N THR A 157 1.36 -4.98 -11.11
CA THR A 157 0.65 -6.12 -11.72
C THR A 157 -0.11 -5.71 -12.98
N PRO A 158 -0.57 -6.67 -13.81
CA PRO A 158 -1.47 -6.36 -14.93
C PRO A 158 -2.92 -6.07 -14.51
N LEU A 159 -3.23 -6.09 -13.20
CA LEU A 159 -4.57 -5.85 -12.68
C LEU A 159 -5.01 -4.39 -12.89
N ARG A 160 -6.32 -4.21 -13.16
CA ARG A 160 -6.96 -2.90 -13.29
C ARG A 160 -8.24 -2.89 -12.47
N PHE A 161 -8.49 -1.80 -11.75
CA PHE A 161 -9.61 -1.68 -10.85
C PHE A 161 -10.55 -0.55 -11.28
N ARG A 162 -11.85 -0.81 -11.20
CA ARG A 162 -12.91 0.17 -11.51
C ARG A 162 -13.89 0.25 -10.35
N LYS A 163 -14.07 1.45 -9.82
CA LYS A 163 -15.08 1.72 -8.79
C LYS A 163 -16.48 1.61 -9.37
N LEU A 164 -17.38 0.95 -8.65
CA LEU A 164 -18.83 0.98 -8.86
C LEU A 164 -19.48 1.82 -7.78
N HIS A 165 -20.61 2.45 -8.13
CA HIS A 165 -21.41 3.26 -7.19
C HIS A 165 -22.68 2.53 -6.73
N LYS A 166 -23.09 1.53 -7.47
CA LYS A 166 -24.25 0.66 -7.23
C LYS A 166 -23.91 -0.73 -7.76
N ASP A 167 -24.77 -1.68 -7.48
CA ASP A 167 -24.65 -3.09 -7.84
C ASP A 167 -23.51 -3.81 -7.07
N GLU A 168 -23.45 -5.10 -7.15
CA GLU A 168 -22.41 -5.92 -6.54
C GLU A 168 -21.09 -5.76 -7.33
N ALA A 169 -19.99 -5.72 -6.61
CA ALA A 169 -18.65 -5.64 -7.18
C ALA A 169 -17.85 -6.89 -6.84
N ASP A 170 -16.70 -7.09 -7.48
CA ASP A 170 -15.79 -8.19 -7.16
C ASP A 170 -15.19 -8.07 -5.76
N ILE A 171 -15.01 -6.85 -5.28
CA ILE A 171 -14.46 -6.52 -3.96
C ILE A 171 -15.39 -5.50 -3.33
N MET A 172 -16.12 -5.92 -2.29
CA MET A 172 -16.92 -5.02 -1.48
C MET A 172 -16.09 -4.53 -0.30
N ILE A 173 -16.23 -3.26 0.02
CA ILE A 173 -15.51 -2.61 1.12
C ILE A 173 -16.55 -2.15 2.14
N LEU A 174 -16.42 -2.64 3.37
CA LEU A 174 -17.39 -2.44 4.45
C LEU A 174 -16.70 -1.89 5.68
N PHE A 175 -17.29 -0.87 6.32
CA PHE A 175 -16.97 -0.47 7.68
C PHE A 175 -18.05 -1.00 8.61
N ALA A 176 -17.67 -1.73 9.67
CA ALA A 176 -18.62 -2.42 10.54
C ALA A 176 -18.13 -2.51 11.98
N PHE A 177 -19.05 -2.70 12.91
CA PHE A 177 -18.77 -2.96 14.33
C PHE A 177 -19.00 -4.44 14.68
N GLY A 178 -18.17 -4.99 15.55
CA GLY A 178 -18.39 -6.28 16.21
C GLY A 178 -18.85 -7.39 15.25
N ALA A 179 -20.00 -7.99 15.53
CA ALA A 179 -20.60 -9.01 14.69
C ALA A 179 -21.26 -8.37 13.44
N HIS A 180 -20.80 -8.72 12.25
CA HIS A 180 -21.25 -8.11 11.00
C HIS A 180 -21.56 -9.13 9.89
N GLY A 181 -21.87 -10.38 10.27
CA GLY A 181 -22.44 -11.38 9.38
C GLY A 181 -21.47 -12.32 8.68
N ASP A 182 -20.16 -12.21 8.92
CA ASP A 182 -19.12 -13.00 8.27
C ASP A 182 -18.36 -13.95 9.22
N PHE A 183 -18.81 -14.07 10.46
CA PHE A 183 -18.20 -14.88 11.54
C PHE A 183 -16.79 -14.44 12.00
N ASN A 184 -16.27 -13.32 11.50
CA ASN A 184 -15.00 -12.70 11.91
C ASN A 184 -15.29 -11.41 12.69
N TYR A 185 -15.65 -11.55 13.97
CA TYR A 185 -16.06 -10.42 14.81
C TYR A 185 -14.90 -9.43 15.02
N PHE A 186 -15.23 -8.14 14.96
CA PHE A 186 -14.34 -7.08 15.41
C PHE A 186 -14.40 -6.94 16.93
N ASP A 187 -13.27 -6.57 17.52
CA ASP A 187 -13.06 -6.51 18.96
C ASP A 187 -13.10 -5.08 19.53
N GLY A 188 -13.38 -4.10 18.67
CA GLY A 188 -13.43 -2.69 19.05
C GLY A 188 -12.06 -2.02 18.88
N LYS A 189 -11.91 -0.85 19.48
CA LYS A 189 -10.71 -0.03 19.30
C LYS A 189 -9.44 -0.72 19.74
N GLY A 190 -8.48 -0.82 18.81
CA GLY A 190 -7.26 -1.61 18.96
C GLY A 190 -7.48 -3.08 18.55
N GLY A 191 -6.52 -3.96 18.78
CA GLY A 191 -6.66 -5.38 18.41
C GLY A 191 -6.78 -5.58 16.88
N THR A 192 -7.92 -6.08 16.41
CA THR A 192 -8.18 -6.36 14.99
C THR A 192 -8.67 -5.11 14.26
N LEU A 193 -7.84 -4.51 13.42
CA LEU A 193 -8.18 -3.30 12.68
C LEU A 193 -9.09 -3.53 11.48
N ALA A 194 -8.86 -4.63 10.76
CA ALA A 194 -9.56 -5.01 9.55
C ALA A 194 -9.29 -6.47 9.21
N HIS A 195 -10.04 -7.02 8.28
CA HIS A 195 -9.74 -8.32 7.65
C HIS A 195 -10.27 -8.34 6.22
N ALA A 196 -9.73 -9.25 5.41
CA ALA A 196 -10.21 -9.47 4.06
C ALA A 196 -10.28 -10.95 3.72
N PHE A 197 -11.05 -11.26 2.70
CA PHE A 197 -11.23 -12.61 2.18
C PHE A 197 -10.39 -12.81 0.92
N TYR A 198 -9.88 -14.02 0.74
CA TYR A 198 -9.15 -14.37 -0.47
C TYR A 198 -10.08 -14.41 -1.69
N PRO A 199 -9.54 -14.27 -2.92
CA PRO A 199 -10.32 -14.27 -4.15
C PRO A 199 -11.24 -15.47 -4.30
N GLY A 200 -12.48 -15.23 -4.70
CA GLY A 200 -13.50 -16.26 -4.92
C GLY A 200 -14.90 -15.67 -5.15
N PRO A 201 -15.95 -16.48 -5.15
CA PRO A 201 -17.33 -16.02 -5.29
C PRO A 201 -17.95 -15.52 -3.97
N GLY A 202 -18.98 -14.69 -4.06
CA GLY A 202 -19.73 -14.14 -2.91
C GLY A 202 -18.87 -13.18 -2.10
N ILE A 203 -18.80 -13.38 -0.79
CA ILE A 203 -18.01 -12.55 0.15
C ILE A 203 -16.48 -12.66 -0.09
N GLN A 204 -16.05 -13.61 -0.90
CA GLN A 204 -14.62 -13.78 -1.16
C GLN A 204 -14.08 -12.64 -2.00
N GLY A 205 -13.00 -12.03 -1.54
CA GLY A 205 -12.42 -10.81 -2.07
C GLY A 205 -12.78 -9.56 -1.28
N ASP A 206 -13.83 -9.59 -0.45
CA ASP A 206 -14.28 -8.44 0.32
C ASP A 206 -13.28 -8.04 1.42
N ALA A 207 -13.29 -6.77 1.77
CA ALA A 207 -12.45 -6.21 2.83
C ALA A 207 -13.30 -5.42 3.83
N HIS A 208 -13.22 -5.81 5.09
CA HIS A 208 -14.00 -5.24 6.19
C HIS A 208 -13.07 -4.51 7.16
N PHE A 209 -13.50 -3.34 7.62
CA PHE A 209 -12.74 -2.42 8.46
C PHE A 209 -13.50 -2.20 9.75
N ASP A 210 -12.83 -2.29 10.90
CA ASP A 210 -13.48 -2.04 12.21
C ASP A 210 -13.82 -0.55 12.34
N GLU A 211 -15.12 -0.25 12.40
CA GLU A 211 -15.60 1.12 12.56
C GLU A 211 -15.37 1.68 13.98
N ALA A 212 -14.98 0.84 14.96
CA ALA A 212 -14.60 1.30 16.29
C ALA A 212 -13.20 1.94 16.32
N GLU A 213 -12.41 1.79 15.27
CA GLU A 213 -11.12 2.44 15.11
C GLU A 213 -11.27 3.94 14.86
N THR A 214 -10.17 4.68 15.06
CA THR A 214 -10.11 6.09 14.65
C THR A 214 -9.37 6.19 13.33
N TRP A 215 -10.14 6.19 12.23
CA TRP A 215 -9.60 6.22 10.87
C TRP A 215 -9.09 7.60 10.47
N THR A 216 -7.91 7.67 9.88
CA THR A 216 -7.27 8.95 9.54
C THR A 216 -6.37 8.86 8.31
N LYS A 217 -6.06 10.02 7.74
CA LYS A 217 -5.02 10.21 6.71
C LYS A 217 -3.63 10.44 7.30
N SER A 218 -3.51 10.64 8.61
CA SER A 218 -2.30 11.06 9.31
C SER A 218 -1.69 9.95 10.14
N PHE A 219 -0.73 10.31 10.99
CA PHE A 219 -0.15 9.43 11.99
C PHE A 219 -0.94 9.40 13.32
N GLN A 220 -1.92 10.29 13.48
CA GLN A 220 -2.77 10.34 14.69
C GLN A 220 -3.99 9.44 14.44
N GLY A 221 -3.99 8.26 15.04
CA GLY A 221 -4.98 7.22 14.82
C GLY A 221 -4.50 6.16 13.81
N THR A 222 -5.44 5.36 13.32
CA THR A 222 -5.17 4.27 12.37
C THR A 222 -5.21 4.79 10.94
N ASN A 223 -4.09 4.74 10.24
CA ASN A 223 -4.01 5.26 8.87
C ASN A 223 -4.74 4.34 7.89
N LEU A 224 -5.86 4.81 7.34
CA LEU A 224 -6.71 4.01 6.46
C LEU A 224 -6.00 3.54 5.19
N PHE A 225 -5.10 4.36 4.62
CA PHE A 225 -4.39 3.96 3.40
C PHE A 225 -3.50 2.74 3.63
N LEU A 226 -2.76 2.68 4.73
CA LEU A 226 -1.84 1.58 5.01
C LEU A 226 -2.60 0.27 5.26
N VAL A 227 -3.68 0.33 6.06
CA VAL A 227 -4.54 -0.83 6.31
C VAL A 227 -5.24 -1.25 5.01
N ALA A 228 -5.77 -0.31 4.21
CA ALA A 228 -6.39 -0.64 2.94
C ALA A 228 -5.41 -1.31 1.95
N VAL A 229 -4.16 -0.86 1.84
CA VAL A 229 -3.16 -1.54 0.98
C VAL A 229 -2.93 -2.97 1.46
N HIS A 230 -2.84 -3.20 2.78
CA HIS A 230 -2.67 -4.52 3.38
C HIS A 230 -3.87 -5.43 3.07
N GLU A 231 -5.08 -5.03 3.44
CA GLU A 231 -6.29 -5.84 3.27
C GLU A 231 -6.58 -6.15 1.78
N LEU A 232 -6.35 -5.17 0.90
CA LEU A 232 -6.44 -5.41 -0.54
C LEU A 232 -5.40 -6.41 -1.04
N GLY A 233 -4.24 -6.54 -0.38
CA GLY A 233 -3.30 -7.63 -0.64
C GLY A 233 -3.95 -8.99 -0.44
N HIS A 234 -4.69 -9.19 0.65
CA HIS A 234 -5.48 -10.42 0.89
C HIS A 234 -6.60 -10.58 -0.13
N SER A 235 -7.36 -9.53 -0.42
CA SER A 235 -8.39 -9.52 -1.47
C SER A 235 -7.83 -9.94 -2.84
N LEU A 236 -6.53 -9.80 -3.04
CA LEU A 236 -5.81 -10.23 -4.24
C LEU A 236 -5.10 -11.58 -4.08
N GLY A 237 -5.20 -12.26 -2.95
CA GLY A 237 -4.66 -13.60 -2.72
C GLY A 237 -3.31 -13.67 -2.02
N LEU A 238 -2.77 -12.57 -1.51
CA LEU A 238 -1.57 -12.58 -0.70
C LEU A 238 -1.85 -13.07 0.72
N GLN A 239 -0.94 -13.85 1.26
CA GLN A 239 -0.89 -14.25 2.66
C GLN A 239 -0.05 -13.25 3.46
N HIS A 240 -0.10 -13.34 4.79
CA HIS A 240 0.82 -12.61 5.63
C HIS A 240 2.28 -12.95 5.30
N SER A 241 3.15 -11.97 5.45
CA SER A 241 4.60 -12.11 5.32
C SER A 241 5.25 -12.01 6.70
N ASN A 242 6.22 -12.86 6.98
CA ASN A 242 7.06 -12.74 8.18
C ASN A 242 8.18 -11.69 8.04
N ASN A 243 8.25 -11.01 6.91
CA ASN A 243 9.19 -9.92 6.69
C ASN A 243 8.65 -8.61 7.27
N PRO A 244 9.23 -8.02 8.32
CA PRO A 244 8.71 -6.80 8.94
C PRO A 244 8.78 -5.56 8.04
N LYS A 245 9.41 -5.62 6.86
CA LYS A 245 9.40 -4.54 5.86
C LYS A 245 8.25 -4.67 4.86
N SER A 246 7.57 -5.82 4.81
CA SER A 246 6.42 -6.05 3.94
C SER A 246 5.20 -5.28 4.44
N ILE A 247 4.36 -4.79 3.52
CA ILE A 247 3.04 -4.28 3.88
C ILE A 247 2.13 -5.41 4.35
N MET A 248 2.39 -6.65 3.92
CA MET A 248 1.65 -7.85 4.35
C MET A 248 2.13 -8.41 5.70
N TYR A 249 2.98 -7.69 6.45
CA TYR A 249 3.27 -8.06 7.84
C TYR A 249 2.03 -7.84 8.71
N PRO A 250 1.62 -8.81 9.55
CA PRO A 250 0.29 -8.81 10.16
C PRO A 250 0.02 -7.67 11.14
N THR A 251 1.04 -7.17 11.84
CA THR A 251 0.88 -6.10 12.83
C THR A 251 0.99 -4.73 12.19
N TYR A 252 0.15 -3.81 12.64
CA TYR A 252 0.12 -2.45 12.14
C TYR A 252 1.37 -1.66 12.53
N ARG A 253 1.90 -0.95 11.57
CA ARG A 253 2.96 0.03 11.76
C ARG A 253 2.72 1.23 10.86
N TYR A 254 2.79 2.42 11.43
CA TYR A 254 2.70 3.62 10.61
C TYR A 254 3.90 3.75 9.67
N LEU A 255 3.62 3.92 8.40
CA LEU A 255 4.56 4.31 7.35
C LEU A 255 4.07 5.60 6.72
N ASN A 256 4.98 6.48 6.29
CA ASN A 256 4.56 7.73 5.65
C ASN A 256 3.89 7.44 4.29
N PRO A 257 2.57 7.71 4.11
CA PRO A 257 1.86 7.39 2.86
C PRO A 257 2.42 8.11 1.62
N SER A 258 3.03 9.29 1.79
CA SER A 258 3.59 10.06 0.66
C SER A 258 4.86 9.44 0.09
N THR A 259 5.61 8.71 0.91
CA THR A 259 6.86 8.02 0.51
C THR A 259 6.71 6.51 0.47
N PHE A 260 5.51 6.00 0.75
CA PHE A 260 5.25 4.58 0.79
C PHE A 260 5.59 3.89 -0.53
N ARG A 261 6.23 2.72 -0.44
CA ARG A 261 6.51 1.81 -1.57
C ARG A 261 6.38 0.38 -1.06
N LEU A 262 5.88 -0.50 -1.91
CA LEU A 262 5.89 -1.94 -1.66
C LEU A 262 7.33 -2.44 -1.49
N SER A 263 7.52 -3.37 -0.58
CA SER A 263 8.78 -4.08 -0.45
C SER A 263 9.03 -4.99 -1.68
N ALA A 264 10.28 -5.38 -1.88
CA ALA A 264 10.60 -6.36 -2.93
C ALA A 264 9.90 -7.71 -2.69
N ASP A 265 9.58 -8.03 -1.44
CA ASP A 265 8.84 -9.22 -1.04
C ASP A 265 7.38 -9.14 -1.51
N ASP A 266 6.70 -8.04 -1.20
CA ASP A 266 5.33 -7.80 -1.67
C ASP A 266 5.22 -7.89 -3.18
N ILE A 267 6.16 -7.23 -3.89
CA ILE A 267 6.19 -7.25 -5.37
C ILE A 267 6.40 -8.65 -5.92
N ARG A 268 7.35 -9.41 -5.38
CA ARG A 268 7.59 -10.81 -5.82
C ARG A 268 6.35 -11.68 -5.60
N ASN A 269 5.74 -11.56 -4.43
CA ASN A 269 4.60 -12.38 -4.04
C ASN A 269 3.38 -12.09 -4.93
N ILE A 270 3.01 -10.82 -5.13
CA ILE A 270 1.88 -10.48 -6.00
C ILE A 270 2.15 -10.81 -7.47
N GLN A 271 3.37 -10.63 -7.93
CA GLN A 271 3.75 -11.00 -9.31
C GLN A 271 3.80 -12.52 -9.52
N SER A 272 4.03 -13.31 -8.48
CA SER A 272 3.92 -14.78 -8.58
C SER A 272 2.49 -15.23 -8.87
N LEU A 273 1.48 -14.44 -8.47
CA LEU A 273 0.06 -14.71 -8.73
C LEU A 273 -0.42 -14.18 -10.07
N TYR A 274 -0.01 -12.98 -10.46
CA TYR A 274 -0.59 -12.26 -11.60
C TYR A 274 0.39 -11.93 -12.72
N GLY A 275 1.69 -12.14 -12.50
CA GLY A 275 2.75 -11.67 -13.39
C GLY A 275 3.08 -10.20 -13.17
N ALA A 276 4.18 -9.77 -13.77
CA ALA A 276 4.55 -8.36 -13.81
C ALA A 276 3.55 -7.56 -14.68
N PRO A 277 3.47 -6.23 -14.50
CA PRO A 277 2.67 -5.39 -15.39
C PRO A 277 3.02 -5.72 -16.84
N VAL A 278 2.00 -5.96 -17.66
CA VAL A 278 2.22 -6.10 -19.11
C VAL A 278 2.74 -4.74 -19.56
N LYS A 279 4.06 -4.63 -19.74
CA LYS A 279 4.60 -3.50 -20.48
C LYS A 279 3.93 -3.56 -21.85
N PRO A 280 3.34 -2.46 -22.36
CA PRO A 280 3.07 -2.35 -23.77
C PRO A 280 4.35 -2.80 -24.48
N PRO A 281 4.30 -3.47 -25.67
CA PRO A 281 5.49 -3.96 -26.37
C PRO A 281 6.52 -2.86 -26.33
N SER A 282 7.64 -3.16 -25.75
CA SER A 282 8.57 -2.23 -25.13
C SER A 282 8.91 -1.04 -26.02
N LEU A 283 8.24 0.06 -25.76
CA LEU A 283 8.99 1.30 -25.69
C LEU A 283 9.73 1.21 -24.36
N THR A 284 10.93 0.68 -24.37
CA THR A 284 11.83 0.72 -23.22
C THR A 284 11.86 2.16 -22.78
N LYS A 285 11.39 2.45 -21.53
CA LYS A 285 11.64 3.76 -20.93
C LYS A 285 13.13 4.00 -21.10
N PRO A 286 13.56 4.97 -21.88
CA PRO A 286 14.98 5.22 -22.03
C PRO A 286 15.50 5.45 -20.63
N SER A 287 16.52 4.72 -20.23
CA SER A 287 17.18 4.86 -18.92
C SER A 287 17.81 6.26 -18.72
N SER A 288 17.80 7.03 -19.77
CA SER A 288 18.19 8.46 -19.83
C SER A 288 17.38 9.14 -20.94
N PRO A 289 17.09 10.44 -20.82
CA PRO A 289 16.57 11.23 -21.94
C PRO A 289 17.51 11.05 -23.13
N PRO A 290 16.95 10.97 -24.37
CA PRO A 290 17.78 10.83 -25.56
C PRO A 290 18.81 11.94 -25.60
N SER A 291 20.07 11.58 -25.73
CA SER A 291 21.19 12.51 -25.67
C SER A 291 21.26 13.50 -26.86
N THR A 292 20.36 13.40 -27.84
CA THR A 292 20.37 14.23 -29.02
C THR A 292 18.96 14.54 -29.52
N PHE A 293 18.43 15.69 -29.15
CA PHE A 293 17.12 16.21 -29.61
C PHE A 293 17.18 16.89 -30.99
N CYS A 294 18.28 16.77 -31.71
CA CYS A 294 18.47 17.36 -33.03
C CYS A 294 18.60 16.31 -34.14
N HIS A 295 17.89 15.17 -34.00
CA HIS A 295 17.85 14.19 -35.09
C HIS A 295 16.84 14.65 -36.17
N GLN A 296 17.19 14.51 -37.46
CA GLN A 296 16.34 14.92 -38.58
C GLN A 296 14.95 14.23 -38.64
N SER A 297 14.72 13.21 -37.84
CA SER A 297 13.45 12.44 -37.76
C SER A 297 12.67 12.61 -36.44
N LEU A 298 12.97 13.65 -35.65
CA LEU A 298 12.27 13.89 -34.40
C LEU A 298 10.83 14.35 -34.69
N SER A 299 9.85 13.59 -34.23
CA SER A 299 8.42 13.92 -34.23
C SER A 299 7.93 14.16 -32.82
N PHE A 300 7.00 15.07 -32.66
CA PHE A 300 6.33 15.35 -31.40
C PHE A 300 4.91 14.78 -31.40
N ASP A 301 4.45 14.35 -30.21
CA ASP A 301 3.08 13.86 -30.05
C ASP A 301 2.11 15.02 -29.86
N ALA A 302 2.55 16.07 -29.14
CA ALA A 302 1.83 17.36 -29.05
C ALA A 302 2.81 18.52 -28.81
N VAL A 303 2.40 19.70 -29.25
CA VAL A 303 3.14 20.96 -29.02
C VAL A 303 2.12 22.04 -28.67
N THR A 304 2.41 22.83 -27.64
CA THR A 304 1.58 24.00 -27.28
C THR A 304 2.43 25.08 -26.57
N THR A 305 1.87 26.25 -26.43
CA THR A 305 2.41 27.29 -25.55
C THR A 305 1.91 27.07 -24.12
N VAL A 306 2.68 27.50 -23.13
CA VAL A 306 2.25 27.65 -21.72
C VAL A 306 2.91 28.92 -21.20
N GLY A 307 2.17 30.02 -21.23
CA GLY A 307 2.70 31.36 -21.08
C GLY A 307 3.77 31.66 -22.14
N GLU A 308 4.92 32.14 -21.75
CA GLU A 308 6.03 32.43 -22.67
C GLU A 308 6.82 31.20 -23.16
N LYS A 309 6.48 29.99 -22.67
CA LYS A 309 7.21 28.76 -22.96
C LYS A 309 6.50 27.95 -24.03
N ILE A 310 7.28 27.32 -24.92
CA ILE A 310 6.77 26.31 -25.86
C ILE A 310 7.00 24.93 -25.21
N PHE A 311 5.93 24.17 -24.99
CA PHE A 311 5.96 22.81 -24.45
C PHE A 311 5.89 21.81 -25.60
N PHE A 312 6.78 20.83 -25.54
CA PHE A 312 6.86 19.71 -26.47
C PHE A 312 6.60 18.42 -25.70
N PHE A 313 5.66 17.62 -26.15
CA PHE A 313 5.34 16.32 -25.56
C PHE A 313 5.80 15.21 -26.49
N LYS A 314 6.50 14.21 -25.94
CA LYS A 314 6.92 13.02 -26.66
C LYS A 314 6.94 11.81 -25.72
N ASP A 315 6.13 10.79 -26.02
CA ASP A 315 6.05 9.56 -25.24
C ASP A 315 5.84 9.81 -23.74
N TRP A 316 6.86 9.55 -22.91
CA TRP A 316 6.85 9.69 -21.45
C TRP A 316 7.30 11.04 -20.94
N PHE A 317 7.84 11.90 -21.81
CA PHE A 317 8.53 13.12 -21.46
C PHE A 317 7.85 14.33 -22.04
N PHE A 318 8.06 15.47 -21.39
CA PHE A 318 7.88 16.77 -21.97
C PHE A 318 9.08 17.65 -21.64
N TRP A 319 9.28 18.65 -22.46
CA TRP A 319 10.25 19.70 -22.20
C TRP A 319 9.69 21.01 -22.71
N TRP A 320 10.28 22.09 -22.25
CA TRP A 320 9.89 23.40 -22.71
C TRP A 320 11.13 24.21 -23.12
N LYS A 321 10.90 25.17 -23.98
CA LYS A 321 11.87 26.12 -24.46
C LYS A 321 11.31 27.53 -24.36
N LEU A 322 12.10 28.47 -23.83
CA LEU A 322 11.84 29.90 -23.99
C LEU A 322 12.33 30.33 -25.39
N PRO A 323 11.59 31.23 -26.09
CA PRO A 323 12.07 31.83 -27.32
C PRO A 323 13.47 32.45 -27.12
N GLY A 324 14.41 32.12 -28.00
CA GLY A 324 15.80 32.63 -27.91
C GLY A 324 16.72 31.87 -26.93
N SER A 325 16.25 30.97 -26.12
CA SER A 325 17.09 30.17 -25.20
C SER A 325 17.56 28.86 -25.83
N PRO A 326 18.84 28.48 -25.69
CA PRO A 326 19.33 27.18 -26.13
C PRO A 326 19.00 26.05 -25.14
N ALA A 327 18.69 26.39 -23.89
CA ALA A 327 18.48 25.41 -22.83
C ALA A 327 17.09 24.79 -22.91
N THR A 328 17.03 23.47 -22.84
CA THR A 328 15.81 22.69 -22.73
C THR A 328 15.88 21.83 -21.48
N ASN A 329 14.84 21.88 -20.64
CA ASN A 329 14.66 20.97 -19.50
C ASN A 329 13.75 19.83 -19.92
N ILE A 330 14.24 18.60 -19.79
CA ILE A 330 13.46 17.39 -20.09
C ILE A 330 12.96 16.82 -18.79
N THR A 331 11.66 16.56 -18.72
CA THR A 331 11.02 16.12 -17.51
C THR A 331 10.01 15.02 -17.83
N SER A 332 9.90 14.02 -16.99
CA SER A 332 8.83 13.03 -17.11
C SER A 332 7.48 13.66 -16.79
N ILE A 333 6.47 13.41 -17.62
CA ILE A 333 5.09 13.91 -17.41
C ILE A 333 4.62 13.50 -16.01
N SER A 334 4.83 12.24 -15.62
CA SER A 334 4.38 11.70 -14.32
C SER A 334 5.14 12.25 -13.11
N SER A 335 6.33 12.87 -13.30
CA SER A 335 7.06 13.48 -12.19
C SER A 335 6.52 14.84 -11.79
N ILE A 336 5.89 15.54 -12.72
CA ILE A 336 5.24 16.84 -12.46
C ILE A 336 3.74 16.65 -12.24
N TRP A 337 3.11 15.82 -13.07
CA TRP A 337 1.67 15.56 -13.02
C TRP A 337 1.41 14.05 -12.91
N PRO A 338 1.43 13.47 -11.69
CA PRO A 338 1.26 12.03 -11.51
C PRO A 338 -0.06 11.46 -12.04
N SER A 339 -1.11 12.30 -12.12
CA SER A 339 -2.44 11.92 -12.63
C SER A 339 -2.56 12.02 -14.15
N ILE A 340 -1.57 12.59 -14.84
CA ILE A 340 -1.58 12.74 -16.29
C ILE A 340 -0.84 11.56 -16.93
N PRO A 341 -1.44 10.88 -17.92
CA PRO A 341 -0.80 9.76 -18.60
C PRO A 341 0.33 10.24 -19.53
N SER A 342 1.19 9.32 -19.92
CA SER A 342 2.15 9.49 -21.00
C SER A 342 1.47 9.45 -22.37
N GLY A 343 2.18 9.93 -23.40
CA GLY A 343 1.71 9.88 -24.81
C GLY A 343 0.55 10.83 -25.05
N ILE A 344 0.68 12.08 -24.63
CA ILE A 344 -0.28 13.16 -24.90
C ILE A 344 -0.33 13.41 -26.41
N GLN A 345 -1.52 13.37 -26.99
CA GLN A 345 -1.76 13.43 -28.45
C GLN A 345 -2.09 14.82 -28.95
N ALA A 346 -2.70 15.65 -28.11
CA ALA A 346 -2.99 17.04 -28.42
C ALA A 346 -2.95 17.90 -27.15
N ALA A 347 -2.63 19.17 -27.29
CA ALA A 347 -2.59 20.12 -26.20
C ALA A 347 -2.90 21.53 -26.69
N TYR A 348 -3.56 22.34 -25.85
CA TYR A 348 -3.69 23.78 -26.06
C TYR A 348 -3.80 24.53 -24.74
N GLU A 349 -3.42 25.78 -24.72
CA GLU A 349 -3.55 26.69 -23.59
C GLU A 349 -4.58 27.79 -23.86
N ILE A 350 -5.34 28.17 -22.83
CA ILE A 350 -6.07 29.44 -22.75
C ILE A 350 -5.27 30.34 -21.81
N GLU A 351 -4.33 31.09 -22.34
CA GLU A 351 -3.37 31.91 -21.57
C GLU A 351 -4.09 32.86 -20.60
N SER A 352 -5.13 33.56 -21.06
CA SER A 352 -5.91 34.50 -20.24
C SER A 352 -6.54 33.87 -18.98
N ARG A 353 -6.57 32.55 -18.89
CA ARG A 353 -7.12 31.79 -17.77
C ARG A 353 -6.08 30.89 -17.08
N ASN A 354 -4.82 30.88 -17.54
CA ASN A 354 -3.78 29.95 -17.12
C ASN A 354 -4.23 28.47 -17.20
N GLN A 355 -5.00 28.11 -18.21
CA GLN A 355 -5.61 26.80 -18.39
C GLN A 355 -4.93 26.03 -19.52
N LEU A 356 -4.27 24.92 -19.18
CA LEU A 356 -3.68 23.99 -20.13
C LEU A 356 -4.56 22.76 -20.25
N PHE A 357 -4.97 22.41 -21.45
CA PHE A 357 -5.74 21.22 -21.79
C PHE A 357 -4.84 20.20 -22.47
N LEU A 358 -4.88 18.96 -21.98
CA LEU A 358 -4.13 17.83 -22.53
C LEU A 358 -5.10 16.72 -22.93
N PHE A 359 -4.88 16.14 -24.11
CA PHE A 359 -5.73 15.12 -24.70
C PHE A 359 -4.98 13.81 -24.89
N LYS A 360 -5.65 12.71 -24.55
CA LYS A 360 -5.19 11.36 -24.87
C LYS A 360 -6.40 10.44 -25.04
N ASP A 361 -6.45 9.74 -26.15
CA ASP A 361 -7.54 8.84 -26.50
C ASP A 361 -8.91 9.57 -26.36
N GLU A 362 -9.91 8.94 -25.77
CA GLU A 362 -11.24 9.52 -25.58
C GLU A 362 -11.33 10.46 -24.35
N LYS A 363 -10.18 10.93 -23.81
CA LYS A 363 -10.14 11.71 -22.56
C LYS A 363 -9.34 12.98 -22.67
N TYR A 364 -9.68 13.94 -21.82
CA TYR A 364 -8.88 15.16 -21.64
C TYR A 364 -8.75 15.57 -20.20
N TRP A 365 -7.67 16.28 -19.89
CA TRP A 365 -7.32 16.81 -18.58
C TRP A 365 -7.23 18.32 -18.65
N LEU A 366 -7.63 18.99 -17.58
CA LEU A 366 -7.42 20.41 -17.35
C LEU A 366 -6.36 20.59 -16.27
N ILE A 367 -5.42 21.45 -16.54
CA ILE A 367 -4.37 21.87 -15.62
C ILE A 367 -4.51 23.39 -15.43
N ASN A 368 -4.79 23.83 -14.21
CA ASN A 368 -4.88 25.23 -13.83
C ASN A 368 -3.63 25.65 -13.07
N ASN A 369 -2.97 26.72 -13.50
CA ASN A 369 -1.73 27.20 -12.87
C ASN A 369 -0.70 26.06 -12.62
N LEU A 370 -0.54 25.17 -13.59
CA LEU A 370 0.30 23.98 -13.54
C LEU A 370 -0.13 22.90 -12.51
N VAL A 371 -1.34 23.01 -11.94
CA VAL A 371 -1.93 22.02 -11.05
C VAL A 371 -3.09 21.30 -11.75
N PRO A 372 -3.09 19.96 -11.85
CA PRO A 372 -4.21 19.22 -12.41
C PRO A 372 -5.50 19.45 -11.62
N GLU A 373 -6.57 19.78 -12.34
CA GLU A 373 -7.89 20.00 -11.75
C GLU A 373 -8.50 18.69 -11.22
N PRO A 374 -9.11 18.70 -10.04
CA PRO A 374 -9.92 17.59 -9.57
C PRO A 374 -11.10 17.35 -10.53
N HIS A 375 -11.62 16.11 -10.55
CA HIS A 375 -12.68 15.64 -11.43
C HIS A 375 -12.30 15.47 -12.93
N TYR A 376 -11.03 15.50 -13.26
CA TYR A 376 -10.48 15.08 -14.55
C TYR A 376 -9.77 13.71 -14.42
N PRO A 377 -9.72 12.87 -15.47
CA PRO A 377 -10.08 13.19 -16.86
C PRO A 377 -11.59 13.21 -17.13
N ARG A 378 -12.00 14.06 -18.08
CA ARG A 378 -13.33 14.02 -18.68
C ARG A 378 -13.29 13.38 -20.06
N SER A 379 -14.44 12.88 -20.51
CA SER A 379 -14.58 12.36 -21.87
C SER A 379 -14.61 13.49 -22.90
N ILE A 380 -13.91 13.31 -24.03
CA ILE A 380 -13.97 14.25 -25.16
C ILE A 380 -15.42 14.44 -25.69
N TYR A 381 -16.30 13.47 -25.51
CA TYR A 381 -17.70 13.56 -25.90
C TYR A 381 -18.47 14.66 -25.14
N SER A 382 -17.99 15.05 -23.96
CA SER A 382 -18.52 16.23 -23.25
C SER A 382 -18.21 17.56 -23.93
N LEU A 383 -17.27 17.56 -24.88
CA LEU A 383 -16.96 18.71 -25.73
C LEU A 383 -17.77 18.73 -27.04
N GLY A 384 -18.66 17.76 -27.25
CA GLY A 384 -19.52 17.66 -28.41
C GLY A 384 -18.99 16.79 -29.55
N PHE A 385 -17.92 16.01 -29.32
CA PHE A 385 -17.45 15.05 -30.32
C PHE A 385 -18.41 13.87 -30.46
N SER A 386 -18.53 13.37 -31.70
CA SER A 386 -19.27 12.13 -32.00
C SER A 386 -18.53 10.91 -31.38
N ALA A 387 -19.30 9.86 -31.04
CA ALA A 387 -18.74 8.60 -30.54
C ALA A 387 -17.78 7.89 -31.52
N SER A 388 -17.79 8.28 -32.81
CA SER A 388 -16.84 7.83 -33.82
C SER A 388 -15.42 8.39 -33.63
N VAL A 389 -15.27 9.53 -32.95
CA VAL A 389 -13.96 10.15 -32.67
C VAL A 389 -13.34 9.43 -31.49
N LYS A 390 -12.16 8.84 -31.70
CA LYS A 390 -11.46 8.04 -30.66
C LYS A 390 -10.25 8.77 -30.07
N LYS A 391 -9.80 9.85 -30.71
CA LYS A 391 -8.67 10.68 -30.27
C LYS A 391 -8.74 12.05 -30.94
N VAL A 392 -8.01 13.00 -30.39
CA VAL A 392 -7.76 14.31 -30.99
C VAL A 392 -6.30 14.33 -31.42
N ASP A 393 -6.02 14.63 -32.70
CA ASP A 393 -4.66 14.60 -33.25
C ASP A 393 -3.90 15.92 -33.02
N ALA A 394 -4.62 17.04 -32.95
CA ALA A 394 -4.06 18.35 -32.57
C ALA A 394 -5.18 19.27 -32.07
N ALA A 395 -4.80 20.24 -31.25
CA ALA A 395 -5.72 21.28 -30.79
C ALA A 395 -4.99 22.63 -30.72
N VAL A 396 -5.69 23.73 -30.99
CA VAL A 396 -5.18 25.07 -30.86
C VAL A 396 -6.26 26.04 -30.41
N PHE A 397 -5.92 26.96 -29.52
CA PHE A 397 -6.77 28.07 -29.13
C PHE A 397 -6.40 29.32 -29.95
N ASP A 398 -7.40 29.93 -30.56
CA ASP A 398 -7.26 31.21 -31.26
C ASP A 398 -7.71 32.35 -30.33
N PRO A 399 -6.79 33.11 -29.75
CA PRO A 399 -7.12 34.16 -28.80
C PRO A 399 -7.86 35.35 -29.43
N LEU A 400 -7.71 35.59 -30.74
CA LEU A 400 -8.39 36.68 -31.42
C LEU A 400 -9.88 36.39 -31.60
N ARG A 401 -10.20 35.13 -31.92
CA ARG A 401 -11.59 34.70 -32.14
C ARG A 401 -12.21 34.02 -30.90
N GLN A 402 -11.44 33.80 -29.84
CA GLN A 402 -11.86 33.09 -28.62
C GLN A 402 -12.45 31.70 -28.95
N LYS A 403 -11.79 30.96 -29.85
CA LYS A 403 -12.24 29.65 -30.35
C LYS A 403 -11.13 28.63 -30.19
N VAL A 404 -11.54 27.41 -29.88
CA VAL A 404 -10.66 26.22 -29.93
C VAL A 404 -10.93 25.48 -31.22
N TYR A 405 -9.88 25.13 -31.93
CA TYR A 405 -9.95 24.25 -33.11
C TYR A 405 -9.32 22.91 -32.75
N PHE A 406 -10.07 21.85 -33.02
CA PHE A 406 -9.63 20.48 -32.84
C PHE A 406 -9.47 19.81 -34.19
N PHE A 407 -8.38 19.10 -34.39
CA PHE A 407 -8.08 18.37 -35.62
C PHE A 407 -8.14 16.88 -35.34
N VAL A 408 -8.87 16.16 -36.20
CA VAL A 408 -9.02 14.71 -36.14
C VAL A 408 -9.01 14.17 -37.57
N ASP A 409 -8.01 13.40 -37.92
CA ASP A 409 -7.75 12.92 -39.27
C ASP A 409 -7.74 14.07 -40.30
N LYS A 410 -8.71 14.12 -41.22
CA LYS A 410 -8.87 15.13 -42.28
C LYS A 410 -9.91 16.21 -41.95
N HIS A 411 -10.45 16.22 -40.73
CA HIS A 411 -11.50 17.11 -40.30
C HIS A 411 -11.08 18.00 -39.14
N TYR A 412 -11.80 19.13 -38.99
CA TYR A 412 -11.64 19.94 -37.79
C TYR A 412 -13.02 20.29 -37.20
N TRP A 413 -13.02 20.49 -35.88
CA TRP A 413 -14.16 20.99 -35.11
C TRP A 413 -13.80 22.32 -34.46
N ARG A 414 -14.81 23.16 -34.25
CA ARG A 414 -14.65 24.48 -33.65
C ARG A 414 -15.67 24.72 -32.55
#